data_77e2d46d369df351dcbbf3d304b90026
#
_entry.id   77e2d46d369df351dcbbf3d304b90026
#
_cell.length_a   1.000
_cell.length_b   1.000
_cell.length_c   1.000
_cell.angle_alpha   90.00
_cell.angle_beta   90.00
_cell.angle_gamma   90.00
#
_symmetry.space_group_name_H-M   'P 1'
#
loop_
_entity.id
_entity.type
_entity.pdbx_description
1 polymer ?
#
loop_
_entity_poly.entity_id
_entity_poly.type
_entity_poly.pdbx_seq_one_letter_code
_entity_poly.pdbx_strand_id
1 'polypeptide(L)'
;MEDYKIRCSQSVIGFKDRAIKTWGLEEWKGWTDNNASVVFFGLYTKHDYDAFLRHKGKKIVFWCGSDILNLQGNYDSRRVLKLFPETEHYCENEVEAEGLRRAGIEAKIVPSFLDDIEKFPVCFKPSENPQIFLCGHDKREDEYGVSVVERIADKVPFATFHIYGIDKDSPYFSGIKNVVCHGKVPEAQFNEEIKGYQAGMRTNDHDGFSEVIAKSVLLGQYPISKIKYDKIWNYTTDEELVDLIEKLKLTKEPNIEGREHYQKILNKFPFIK
;
A
#
# COMPACT_ATOMS: atom_id res chain seq x y z
N MET A 1 5.03 29.49 1.25
CA MET A 1 4.39 28.17 1.06
C MET A 1 3.37 27.99 2.17
N GLU A 2 2.23 27.42 1.89
CA GLU A 2 1.20 27.12 2.88
C GLU A 2 1.73 26.02 3.79
N ASP A 3 1.64 26.21 5.12
CA ASP A 3 2.08 25.21 6.10
C ASP A 3 0.93 24.25 6.39
N TYR A 4 1.07 23.01 5.96
CA TYR A 4 0.11 21.96 6.19
C TYR A 4 0.44 21.17 7.45
N LYS A 5 -0.60 20.78 8.18
CA LYS A 5 -0.53 19.85 9.30
C LYS A 5 -1.21 18.54 8.93
N ILE A 6 -0.89 17.46 9.64
CA ILE A 6 -1.49 16.15 9.42
C ILE A 6 -2.26 15.70 10.66
N ARG A 7 -3.47 15.20 10.42
CA ARG A 7 -4.28 14.48 11.38
C ARG A 7 -4.47 13.04 10.92
N CYS A 8 -3.82 12.10 11.59
CA CYS A 8 -4.05 10.68 11.31
C CYS A 8 -5.27 10.14 12.06
N SER A 9 -6.06 9.32 11.38
CA SER A 9 -7.08 8.51 12.05
C SER A 9 -6.42 7.50 12.99
N GLN A 10 -7.10 7.16 14.09
CA GLN A 10 -6.65 6.14 15.02
C GLN A 10 -6.49 4.77 14.34
N SER A 11 -7.29 4.48 13.31
CA SER A 11 -7.22 3.24 12.55
C SER A 11 -5.92 3.04 11.78
N VAL A 12 -5.23 4.14 11.44
CA VAL A 12 -3.95 4.15 10.70
C VAL A 12 -2.84 4.85 11.49
N ILE A 13 -2.98 4.91 12.81
CA ILE A 13 -2.05 5.63 13.69
C ILE A 13 -0.60 5.12 13.59
N GLY A 14 -0.41 3.85 13.25
CA GLY A 14 0.92 3.26 13.05
C GLY A 14 1.72 3.89 11.90
N PHE A 15 1.05 4.59 10.99
CA PHE A 15 1.71 5.30 9.88
C PHE A 15 2.01 6.77 10.20
N LYS A 16 1.49 7.33 11.31
CA LYS A 16 1.54 8.75 11.63
C LYS A 16 2.96 9.32 11.59
N ASP A 17 3.86 8.74 12.37
CA ASP A 17 5.22 9.29 12.52
C ASP A 17 6.02 9.18 11.21
N ARG A 18 5.78 8.12 10.45
CA ARG A 18 6.37 7.94 9.12
C ARG A 18 5.85 8.98 8.14
N ALA A 19 4.53 9.21 8.10
CA ALA A 19 3.91 10.22 7.25
C ALA A 19 4.39 11.64 7.60
N ILE A 20 4.44 11.99 8.89
CA ILE A 20 4.97 13.26 9.37
C ILE A 20 6.40 13.46 8.87
N LYS A 21 7.26 12.47 9.07
CA LYS A 21 8.68 12.54 8.67
C LYS A 21 8.85 12.63 7.16
N THR A 22 8.16 11.75 6.41
CA THR A 22 8.34 11.64 4.95
C THR A 22 7.75 12.82 4.21
N TRP A 23 6.61 13.34 4.67
CA TRP A 23 5.93 14.46 4.03
C TRP A 23 6.34 15.83 4.58
N GLY A 24 7.19 15.86 5.63
CA GLY A 24 7.65 17.11 6.23
C GLY A 24 6.53 17.94 6.87
N LEU A 25 5.49 17.27 7.40
CA LEU A 25 4.33 17.91 8.01
C LEU A 25 4.45 17.96 9.52
N GLU A 26 3.70 18.89 10.14
CA GLU A 26 3.53 18.93 11.60
C GLU A 26 2.24 18.22 12.01
N GLU A 27 2.22 17.63 13.21
CA GLU A 27 1.01 17.04 13.76
C GLU A 27 -0.03 18.12 14.10
N TRP A 28 -1.28 17.90 13.67
CA TRP A 28 -2.42 18.76 14.03
C TRP A 28 -2.78 18.61 15.51
N LYS A 29 -2.80 19.73 16.24
CA LYS A 29 -3.04 19.79 17.69
C LYS A 29 -4.49 20.16 18.06
N GLY A 30 -5.46 19.83 17.23
CA GLY A 30 -6.87 20.06 17.53
C GLY A 30 -7.26 21.53 17.48
N TRP A 31 -7.84 22.02 18.58
CA TRP A 31 -8.42 23.38 18.63
C TRP A 31 -7.44 24.52 18.40
N THR A 32 -6.17 24.34 18.77
CA THR A 32 -5.12 25.35 18.57
C THR A 32 -4.82 25.57 17.07
N ASP A 33 -5.05 24.54 16.25
CA ASP A 33 -4.75 24.53 14.82
C ASP A 33 -6.03 24.60 13.97
N ASN A 34 -7.15 25.07 14.52
CA ASN A 34 -8.45 24.96 13.88
C ASN A 34 -8.58 25.73 12.55
N ASN A 35 -7.69 26.68 12.28
CA ASN A 35 -7.66 27.44 11.03
C ASN A 35 -6.47 27.06 10.12
N ALA A 36 -5.63 26.12 10.53
CA ALA A 36 -4.51 25.64 9.72
C ALA A 36 -5.00 24.86 8.48
N SER A 37 -4.15 24.73 7.48
CA SER A 37 -4.39 23.76 6.40
C SER A 37 -4.06 22.35 6.91
N VAL A 38 -5.01 21.40 6.79
CA VAL A 38 -4.88 20.06 7.38
C VAL A 38 -5.10 18.97 6.35
N VAL A 39 -4.19 17.99 6.35
CA VAL A 39 -4.33 16.70 5.70
C VAL A 39 -4.94 15.72 6.69
N PHE A 40 -6.16 15.28 6.42
CA PHE A 40 -6.83 14.19 7.13
C PHE A 40 -6.38 12.88 6.52
N PHE A 41 -5.51 12.16 7.23
CA PHE A 41 -4.97 10.88 6.82
C PHE A 41 -5.91 9.77 7.30
N GLY A 42 -6.84 9.38 6.41
CA GLY A 42 -7.93 8.44 6.66
C GLY A 42 -9.12 9.02 7.43
N LEU A 43 -10.33 8.65 7.01
CA LEU A 43 -11.59 8.97 7.68
C LEU A 43 -12.37 7.68 7.99
N TYR A 44 -12.04 7.02 9.08
CA TYR A 44 -12.56 5.68 9.42
C TYR A 44 -13.74 5.71 10.39
N THR A 45 -13.70 6.63 11.34
CA THR A 45 -14.59 6.63 12.51
C THR A 45 -15.42 7.90 12.58
N LYS A 46 -16.51 7.84 13.38
CA LYS A 46 -17.30 9.05 13.70
C LYS A 46 -16.41 10.16 14.25
N HIS A 47 -15.39 9.83 15.05
CA HIS A 47 -14.47 10.82 15.61
C HIS A 47 -13.66 11.55 14.53
N ASP A 48 -13.30 10.85 13.44
CA ASP A 48 -12.60 11.46 12.32
C ASP A 48 -13.50 12.45 11.58
N TYR A 49 -14.75 12.07 11.32
CA TYR A 49 -15.74 12.94 10.71
C TYR A 49 -16.14 14.13 11.60
N ASP A 50 -16.24 13.96 12.91
CA ASP A 50 -16.48 15.05 13.86
C ASP A 50 -15.32 16.08 13.85
N ALA A 51 -14.08 15.60 13.79
CA ALA A 51 -12.91 16.47 13.68
C ALA A 51 -12.90 17.22 12.32
N PHE A 52 -13.18 16.50 11.23
CA PHE A 52 -13.29 17.07 9.89
C PHE A 52 -14.38 18.16 9.81
N LEU A 53 -15.57 17.92 10.37
CA LEU A 53 -16.68 18.87 10.43
C LEU A 53 -16.33 20.15 11.19
N ARG A 54 -15.65 20.02 12.34
CA ARG A 54 -15.35 21.14 13.24
C ARG A 54 -14.17 21.98 12.79
N HIS A 55 -13.29 21.41 11.96
CA HIS A 55 -12.13 22.12 11.44
C HIS A 55 -12.57 23.23 10.47
N LYS A 56 -12.03 24.44 10.62
CA LYS A 56 -12.42 25.63 9.85
C LYS A 56 -11.46 25.97 8.72
N GLY A 57 -10.20 25.53 8.82
CA GLY A 57 -9.18 25.77 7.80
C GLY A 57 -9.37 24.91 6.56
N LYS A 58 -8.44 25.04 5.63
CA LYS A 58 -8.40 24.22 4.41
C LYS A 58 -8.28 22.73 4.76
N LYS A 59 -9.02 21.90 4.05
CA LYS A 59 -9.10 20.47 4.25
C LYS A 59 -8.60 19.72 3.02
N ILE A 60 -7.72 18.76 3.27
CA ILE A 60 -7.34 17.73 2.30
C ILE A 60 -7.68 16.39 2.94
N VAL A 61 -8.23 15.46 2.18
CA VAL A 61 -8.42 14.08 2.64
C VAL A 61 -7.51 13.16 1.81
N PHE A 62 -6.66 12.43 2.50
CA PHE A 62 -5.90 11.31 1.95
C PHE A 62 -6.58 10.01 2.38
N TRP A 63 -7.14 9.29 1.41
CA TRP A 63 -7.85 8.04 1.61
C TRP A 63 -6.85 6.88 1.67
N CYS A 64 -7.11 5.91 2.56
CA CYS A 64 -6.17 4.85 2.91
C CYS A 64 -6.72 3.44 2.61
N GLY A 65 -7.65 3.32 1.68
CA GLY A 65 -8.22 2.04 1.25
C GLY A 65 -9.51 1.66 1.98
N SER A 66 -9.43 1.00 3.12
CA SER A 66 -10.63 0.47 3.80
C SER A 66 -11.58 1.53 4.37
N ASP A 67 -11.15 2.77 4.56
CA ASP A 67 -12.05 3.90 4.88
C ASP A 67 -13.01 4.23 3.73
N ILE A 68 -12.61 3.97 2.48
CA ILE A 68 -13.47 4.11 1.30
C ILE A 68 -14.60 3.07 1.32
N LEU A 69 -14.32 1.84 1.72
CA LEU A 69 -15.34 0.79 1.88
C LEU A 69 -16.37 1.19 2.94
N ASN A 70 -15.89 1.73 4.07
CA ASN A 70 -16.76 2.25 5.12
C ASN A 70 -17.63 3.42 4.63
N LEU A 71 -17.07 4.31 3.81
CA LEU A 71 -17.78 5.44 3.24
C LEU A 71 -18.91 4.99 2.31
N GLN A 72 -18.70 4.00 1.46
CA GLN A 72 -19.71 3.49 0.53
C GLN A 72 -20.96 2.98 1.25
N GLY A 73 -20.80 2.36 2.42
CA GLY A 73 -21.89 1.86 3.27
C GLY A 73 -22.54 2.91 4.17
N ASN A 74 -21.98 4.14 4.29
CA ASN A 74 -22.42 5.14 5.26
C ASN A 74 -22.93 6.41 4.62
N TYR A 75 -24.27 6.55 4.61
CA TYR A 75 -24.94 7.73 4.03
C TYR A 75 -24.59 9.03 4.75
N ASP A 76 -24.51 9.02 6.07
CA ASP A 76 -24.23 10.23 6.87
C ASP A 76 -22.81 10.75 6.60
N SER A 77 -21.83 9.87 6.50
CA SER A 77 -20.45 10.23 6.16
C SER A 77 -20.37 10.90 4.78
N ARG A 78 -21.05 10.34 3.78
CA ARG A 78 -21.14 10.94 2.44
C ARG A 78 -21.81 12.31 2.47
N ARG A 79 -22.84 12.49 3.28
CA ARG A 79 -23.52 13.77 3.45
C ARG A 79 -22.60 14.82 4.08
N VAL A 80 -21.81 14.44 5.09
CA VAL A 80 -20.81 15.33 5.72
C VAL A 80 -19.83 15.86 4.70
N LEU A 81 -19.26 14.99 3.86
CA LEU A 81 -18.27 15.41 2.85
C LEU A 81 -18.85 16.36 1.82
N LYS A 82 -20.12 16.21 1.45
CA LYS A 82 -20.83 17.14 0.53
C LYS A 82 -21.01 18.55 1.08
N LEU A 83 -20.89 18.77 2.38
CA LEU A 83 -20.92 20.11 2.98
C LEU A 83 -19.64 20.92 2.72
N PHE A 84 -18.57 20.27 2.22
CA PHE A 84 -17.26 20.89 1.99
C PHE A 84 -16.77 20.59 0.57
N PRO A 85 -17.44 21.15 -0.46
CA PRO A 85 -17.13 20.85 -1.86
C PRO A 85 -15.72 21.33 -2.29
N GLU A 86 -15.11 22.24 -1.52
CA GLU A 86 -13.75 22.74 -1.73
C GLU A 86 -12.66 21.79 -1.21
N THR A 87 -13.03 20.69 -0.53
CA THR A 87 -12.08 19.72 -0.01
C THR A 87 -11.38 19.00 -1.17
N GLU A 88 -10.05 18.97 -1.14
CA GLU A 88 -9.27 18.18 -2.07
C GLU A 88 -9.16 16.74 -1.56
N HIS A 89 -9.40 15.77 -2.44
CA HIS A 89 -9.33 14.36 -2.11
C HIS A 89 -8.21 13.69 -2.90
N TYR A 90 -7.44 12.84 -2.23
CA TYR A 90 -6.36 12.03 -2.79
C TYR A 90 -6.57 10.56 -2.44
N CYS A 91 -6.27 9.68 -3.37
CA CYS A 91 -6.23 8.24 -3.20
C CYS A 91 -5.03 7.65 -3.96
N GLU A 92 -4.78 6.37 -3.84
CA GLU A 92 -3.52 5.81 -4.31
C GLU A 92 -3.62 5.01 -5.62
N ASN A 93 -4.84 4.66 -6.04
CA ASN A 93 -5.05 3.88 -7.27
C ASN A 93 -6.47 4.05 -7.83
N GLU A 94 -6.70 3.47 -9.01
CA GLU A 94 -7.98 3.58 -9.72
C GLU A 94 -9.14 2.83 -9.03
N VAL A 95 -8.86 1.73 -8.31
CA VAL A 95 -9.88 0.99 -7.54
C VAL A 95 -10.45 1.89 -6.44
N GLU A 96 -9.60 2.61 -5.74
CA GLU A 96 -9.98 3.59 -4.72
C GLU A 96 -10.72 4.77 -5.33
N ALA A 97 -10.21 5.35 -6.43
CA ALA A 97 -10.84 6.45 -7.14
C ALA A 97 -12.26 6.09 -7.61
N GLU A 98 -12.45 4.88 -8.15
CA GLU A 98 -13.76 4.39 -8.54
C GLU A 98 -14.69 4.22 -7.33
N GLY A 99 -14.16 3.71 -6.20
CA GLY A 99 -14.90 3.61 -4.95
C GLY A 99 -15.40 4.98 -4.47
N LEU A 100 -14.56 6.01 -4.55
CA LEU A 100 -14.89 7.39 -4.19
C LEU A 100 -15.90 8.00 -5.16
N ARG A 101 -15.75 7.80 -6.49
CA ARG A 101 -16.72 8.25 -7.50
C ARG A 101 -18.13 7.70 -7.24
N ARG A 102 -18.25 6.42 -6.84
CA ARG A 102 -19.55 5.83 -6.43
C ARG A 102 -20.16 6.52 -5.21
N ALA A 103 -19.34 7.10 -4.35
CA ALA A 103 -19.77 7.91 -3.21
C ALA A 103 -20.05 9.39 -3.59
N GLY A 104 -19.78 9.78 -4.85
CA GLY A 104 -19.94 11.15 -5.37
C GLY A 104 -18.76 12.06 -5.03
N ILE A 105 -17.55 11.48 -4.90
CA ILE A 105 -16.32 12.22 -4.58
C ILE A 105 -15.31 11.99 -5.72
N GLU A 106 -14.80 13.09 -6.27
CA GLU A 106 -13.67 13.07 -7.19
C GLU A 106 -12.35 13.15 -6.42
N ALA A 107 -11.42 12.26 -6.69
CA ALA A 107 -10.11 12.21 -6.05
C ALA A 107 -8.98 12.18 -7.09
N LYS A 108 -7.85 12.80 -6.73
CA LYS A 108 -6.61 12.72 -7.50
C LYS A 108 -5.84 11.46 -7.08
N ILE A 109 -5.37 10.70 -8.07
CA ILE A 109 -4.59 9.49 -7.82
C ILE A 109 -3.12 9.89 -7.68
N VAL A 110 -2.56 9.66 -6.49
CA VAL A 110 -1.15 9.89 -6.18
C VAL A 110 -0.68 8.76 -5.26
N PRO A 111 0.12 7.81 -5.73
CA PRO A 111 0.63 6.74 -4.88
C PRO A 111 1.58 7.31 -3.82
N SER A 112 1.47 6.79 -2.59
CA SER A 112 2.34 7.20 -1.49
C SER A 112 3.37 6.13 -1.14
N PHE A 113 4.48 6.58 -0.55
CA PHE A 113 5.47 5.72 0.06
C PHE A 113 6.04 6.41 1.29
N LEU A 114 5.86 5.81 2.47
CA LEU A 114 6.18 6.43 3.74
C LEU A 114 7.58 6.06 4.25
N ASP A 115 8.56 6.02 3.35
CA ASP A 115 9.98 5.84 3.66
C ASP A 115 10.85 6.62 2.66
N ASP A 116 12.15 6.63 2.91
CA ASP A 116 13.13 7.25 2.04
C ASP A 116 13.43 6.33 0.85
N ILE A 117 13.14 6.80 -0.35
CA ILE A 117 13.35 6.08 -1.62
C ILE A 117 14.83 5.67 -1.79
N GLU A 118 15.76 6.49 -1.32
CA GLU A 118 17.20 6.24 -1.46
C GLU A 118 17.70 5.02 -0.67
N LYS A 119 16.93 4.54 0.30
CA LYS A 119 17.24 3.30 1.03
C LYS A 119 17.00 2.03 0.21
N PHE A 120 16.37 2.15 -0.96
CA PHE A 120 16.02 1.05 -1.84
C PHE A 120 16.78 1.12 -3.18
N PRO A 121 18.12 0.92 -3.17
CA PRO A 121 18.91 0.90 -4.40
C PRO A 121 18.57 -0.32 -5.25
N VAL A 122 18.80 -0.23 -6.56
CA VAL A 122 18.64 -1.39 -7.44
C VAL A 122 19.54 -2.53 -6.97
N CYS A 123 18.95 -3.68 -6.68
CA CYS A 123 19.66 -4.88 -6.19
C CYS A 123 19.17 -6.17 -6.84
N PHE A 124 18.24 -6.10 -7.81
CA PHE A 124 17.73 -7.27 -8.52
C PHE A 124 18.86 -8.16 -9.06
N LYS A 125 18.73 -9.46 -8.81
CA LYS A 125 19.59 -10.49 -9.35
C LYS A 125 18.73 -11.59 -9.98
N PRO A 126 18.99 -12.00 -11.24
CA PRO A 126 18.22 -13.06 -11.86
C PRO A 126 18.40 -14.39 -11.09
N SER A 127 17.34 -15.18 -11.06
CA SER A 127 17.36 -16.49 -10.41
C SER A 127 16.47 -17.48 -11.16
N GLU A 128 16.97 -18.72 -11.31
CA GLU A 128 16.15 -19.83 -11.81
C GLU A 128 15.18 -20.35 -10.73
N ASN A 129 15.45 -20.01 -9.47
CA ASN A 129 14.59 -20.31 -8.32
C ASN A 129 14.17 -18.99 -7.64
N PRO A 130 13.23 -18.21 -8.24
CA PRO A 130 12.90 -16.89 -7.75
C PRO A 130 12.34 -16.94 -6.33
N GLN A 131 12.79 -16.00 -5.53
CA GLN A 131 12.32 -15.76 -4.17
C GLN A 131 11.30 -14.60 -4.23
N ILE A 132 10.12 -14.85 -3.72
CA ILE A 132 8.97 -13.91 -3.79
C ILE A 132 8.50 -13.61 -2.37
N PHE A 133 8.42 -12.34 -1.98
CA PHE A 133 7.95 -11.98 -0.65
C PHE A 133 6.54 -11.40 -0.66
N LEU A 134 5.82 -11.71 0.41
CA LEU A 134 4.48 -11.20 0.72
C LEU A 134 4.42 -10.77 2.17
N CYS A 135 3.48 -9.89 2.47
CA CYS A 135 3.08 -9.60 3.85
C CYS A 135 1.67 -10.11 4.10
N GLY A 136 1.49 -10.83 5.19
CA GLY A 136 0.21 -11.36 5.66
C GLY A 136 -0.06 -10.95 7.11
N HIS A 137 -1.12 -11.51 7.67
CA HIS A 137 -1.46 -11.35 9.07
C HIS A 137 -2.17 -12.61 9.56
N ASP A 138 -1.74 -13.16 10.69
CA ASP A 138 -2.39 -14.32 11.30
C ASP A 138 -3.89 -14.09 11.49
N LYS A 139 -4.69 -15.09 11.15
CA LYS A 139 -6.17 -15.06 11.21
C LYS A 139 -6.85 -14.09 10.26
N ARG A 140 -6.10 -13.53 9.29
CA ARG A 140 -6.61 -12.62 8.26
C ARG A 140 -6.00 -12.94 6.89
N GLU A 141 -5.67 -14.21 6.66
CA GLU A 141 -4.96 -14.69 5.48
C GLU A 141 -5.71 -14.33 4.17
N ASP A 142 -7.03 -14.50 4.18
CA ASP A 142 -7.87 -14.16 3.02
C ASP A 142 -7.96 -12.65 2.77
N GLU A 143 -8.06 -11.83 3.84
CA GLU A 143 -8.09 -10.37 3.69
C GLU A 143 -6.78 -9.82 3.11
N TYR A 144 -5.64 -10.44 3.45
CA TYR A 144 -4.35 -10.12 2.89
C TYR A 144 -4.07 -10.84 1.57
N GLY A 145 -4.98 -11.71 1.13
CA GLY A 145 -4.93 -12.44 -0.11
C GLY A 145 -3.82 -13.51 -0.19
N VAL A 146 -3.14 -13.82 0.93
CA VAL A 146 -2.04 -14.79 0.93
C VAL A 146 -2.48 -16.23 0.68
N SER A 147 -3.79 -16.52 0.81
CA SER A 147 -4.39 -17.81 0.47
C SER A 147 -4.19 -18.22 -1.00
N VAL A 148 -3.92 -17.28 -1.90
CA VAL A 148 -3.57 -17.62 -3.28
C VAL A 148 -2.30 -18.47 -3.36
N VAL A 149 -1.35 -18.27 -2.44
CA VAL A 149 -0.10 -19.04 -2.42
C VAL A 149 -0.38 -20.54 -2.24
N GLU A 150 -1.34 -20.89 -1.37
CA GLU A 150 -1.76 -22.28 -1.16
C GLU A 150 -2.23 -22.96 -2.47
N ARG A 151 -2.95 -22.20 -3.33
CA ARG A 151 -3.49 -22.72 -4.60
C ARG A 151 -2.47 -22.86 -5.73
N ILE A 152 -1.37 -22.08 -5.66
CA ILE A 152 -0.42 -22.02 -6.78
C ILE A 152 0.95 -22.62 -6.46
N ALA A 153 1.31 -22.80 -5.17
CA ALA A 153 2.65 -23.20 -4.77
C ALA A 153 3.12 -24.51 -5.44
N ASP A 154 2.26 -25.52 -5.51
CA ASP A 154 2.56 -26.78 -6.17
C ASP A 154 2.71 -26.67 -7.70
N LYS A 155 2.14 -25.64 -8.32
CA LYS A 155 2.26 -25.38 -9.77
C LYS A 155 3.62 -24.73 -10.13
N VAL A 156 4.26 -24.07 -9.16
CA VAL A 156 5.56 -23.39 -9.31
C VAL A 156 6.60 -23.87 -8.29
N PRO A 157 6.92 -25.15 -8.23
CA PRO A 157 7.77 -25.73 -7.19
C PRO A 157 9.21 -25.21 -7.19
N PHE A 158 9.63 -24.52 -8.25
CA PHE A 158 10.93 -23.87 -8.38
C PHE A 158 10.99 -22.50 -7.68
N ALA A 159 9.84 -21.85 -7.41
CA ALA A 159 9.78 -20.58 -6.71
C ALA A 159 9.64 -20.79 -5.20
N THR A 160 10.17 -19.88 -4.38
CA THR A 160 9.95 -19.87 -2.92
C THR A 160 9.16 -18.63 -2.52
N PHE A 161 8.13 -18.84 -1.73
CA PHE A 161 7.30 -17.76 -1.18
C PHE A 161 7.70 -17.48 0.26
N HIS A 162 8.10 -16.24 0.54
CA HIS A 162 8.47 -15.75 1.86
C HIS A 162 7.34 -14.90 2.43
N ILE A 163 6.64 -15.39 3.45
CA ILE A 163 5.48 -14.72 4.02
C ILE A 163 5.85 -14.11 5.36
N TYR A 164 5.79 -12.79 5.45
CA TYR A 164 6.05 -12.01 6.66
C TYR A 164 4.73 -11.66 7.36
N GLY A 165 4.75 -11.66 8.70
CA GLY A 165 3.59 -11.34 9.53
C GLY A 165 2.68 -12.53 9.85
N ILE A 166 2.94 -13.70 9.27
CA ILE A 166 2.31 -14.98 9.62
C ILE A 166 3.32 -15.80 10.42
N ASP A 167 2.87 -16.38 11.54
CA ASP A 167 3.72 -17.14 12.45
C ASP A 167 4.44 -18.29 11.74
N LYS A 168 5.69 -18.54 12.16
CA LYS A 168 6.55 -19.60 11.60
C LYS A 168 5.90 -20.98 11.72
N ASP A 169 5.16 -21.21 12.80
CA ASP A 169 4.47 -22.46 13.10
C ASP A 169 2.99 -22.44 12.71
N SER A 170 2.59 -21.49 11.86
CA SER A 170 1.21 -21.40 11.39
C SER A 170 0.80 -22.68 10.67
N PRO A 171 -0.31 -23.31 11.05
CA PRO A 171 -0.79 -24.50 10.37
C PRO A 171 -1.30 -24.22 8.95
N TYR A 172 -1.55 -22.96 8.62
CA TYR A 172 -2.16 -22.53 7.36
C TYR A 172 -1.36 -23.01 6.14
N PHE A 173 -0.01 -22.89 6.18
CA PHE A 173 0.87 -23.34 5.09
C PHE A 173 1.59 -24.66 5.40
N SER A 174 1.09 -25.43 6.38
CA SER A 174 1.68 -26.70 6.77
C SER A 174 1.71 -27.68 5.60
N GLY A 175 2.90 -28.24 5.33
CA GLY A 175 3.10 -29.22 4.26
C GLY A 175 3.41 -28.62 2.88
N ILE A 176 3.34 -27.31 2.68
CA ILE A 176 3.71 -26.67 1.43
C ILE A 176 5.22 -26.40 1.44
N LYS A 177 5.98 -27.15 0.63
CA LYS A 177 7.45 -27.21 0.72
C LYS A 177 8.18 -25.93 0.33
N ASN A 178 7.59 -25.13 -0.55
CA ASN A 178 8.18 -23.92 -1.10
C ASN A 178 7.56 -22.64 -0.50
N VAL A 179 7.03 -22.75 0.71
CA VAL A 179 6.55 -21.61 1.51
C VAL A 179 7.37 -21.51 2.80
N VAL A 180 7.82 -20.31 3.12
CA VAL A 180 8.57 -19.99 4.34
C VAL A 180 7.86 -18.85 5.07
N CYS A 181 7.29 -19.14 6.24
CA CYS A 181 6.71 -18.13 7.12
C CYS A 181 7.78 -17.55 8.05
N HIS A 182 7.94 -16.23 8.07
CA HIS A 182 8.96 -15.54 8.86
C HIS A 182 8.47 -15.02 10.22
N GLY A 183 7.16 -14.99 10.43
CA GLY A 183 6.60 -14.29 11.58
C GLY A 183 6.72 -12.77 11.43
N LYS A 184 6.56 -12.06 12.55
CA LYS A 184 6.81 -10.62 12.61
C LYS A 184 8.29 -10.37 12.80
N VAL A 185 8.89 -9.65 11.86
CA VAL A 185 10.30 -9.24 11.90
C VAL A 185 10.41 -7.71 12.01
N PRO A 186 11.48 -7.16 12.60
CA PRO A 186 11.74 -5.73 12.57
C PRO A 186 11.86 -5.20 11.15
N GLU A 187 11.38 -3.98 10.90
CA GLU A 187 11.39 -3.38 9.55
C GLU A 187 12.79 -3.33 8.92
N ALA A 188 13.81 -3.03 9.70
CA ALA A 188 15.20 -3.01 9.21
C ALA A 188 15.65 -4.38 8.71
N GLN A 189 15.31 -5.46 9.43
CA GLN A 189 15.60 -6.83 9.01
C GLN A 189 14.82 -7.18 7.74
N PHE A 190 13.52 -6.88 7.69
CA PHE A 190 12.70 -7.08 6.50
C PHE A 190 13.29 -6.38 5.27
N ASN A 191 13.67 -5.11 5.40
CA ASN A 191 14.23 -4.33 4.31
C ASN A 191 15.57 -4.89 3.79
N GLU A 192 16.38 -5.52 4.66
CA GLU A 192 17.61 -6.20 4.22
C GLU A 192 17.32 -7.53 3.52
N GLU A 193 16.42 -8.34 4.08
CA GLU A 193 16.11 -9.67 3.51
C GLU A 193 15.52 -9.55 2.10
N ILE A 194 14.58 -8.61 1.88
CA ILE A 194 13.90 -8.44 0.58
C ILE A 194 14.81 -7.98 -0.55
N LYS A 195 16.02 -7.46 -0.25
CA LYS A 195 17.03 -7.13 -1.28
C LYS A 195 17.52 -8.35 -2.05
N GLY A 196 17.44 -9.52 -1.45
CA GLY A 196 17.85 -10.80 -2.07
C GLY A 196 16.77 -11.42 -2.97
N TYR A 197 15.55 -10.87 -3.00
CA TYR A 197 14.41 -11.48 -3.68
C TYR A 197 14.19 -10.88 -5.09
N GLN A 198 13.39 -11.56 -5.90
CA GLN A 198 13.12 -11.17 -7.28
C GLN A 198 11.82 -10.42 -7.44
N ALA A 199 10.85 -10.63 -6.54
CA ALA A 199 9.55 -9.95 -6.59
C ALA A 199 8.95 -9.77 -5.20
N GLY A 200 8.23 -8.65 -5.02
CA GLY A 200 7.20 -8.51 -4.00
C GLY A 200 5.83 -8.82 -4.60
N MET A 201 4.98 -9.54 -3.89
CA MET A 201 3.66 -9.90 -4.37
C MET A 201 2.56 -9.39 -3.43
N ARG A 202 1.53 -8.77 -4.02
CA ARG A 202 0.34 -8.28 -3.31
C ARG A 202 -0.93 -8.79 -3.99
N THR A 203 -1.75 -9.51 -3.27
CA THR A 203 -2.77 -10.39 -3.82
C THR A 203 -4.20 -10.04 -3.41
N ASN A 204 -4.39 -9.00 -2.61
CA ASN A 204 -5.73 -8.52 -2.25
C ASN A 204 -6.42 -7.75 -3.38
N ASP A 205 -7.76 -7.78 -3.34
CA ASP A 205 -8.62 -7.09 -4.30
C ASP A 205 -8.79 -5.60 -3.99
N HIS A 206 -8.48 -5.17 -2.77
CA HIS A 206 -8.65 -3.79 -2.31
C HIS A 206 -7.51 -3.40 -1.37
N ASP A 207 -6.77 -2.39 -1.76
CA ASP A 207 -5.65 -1.81 -1.00
C ASP A 207 -5.32 -0.43 -1.55
N GLY A 208 -4.57 0.36 -0.79
CA GLY A 208 -3.84 1.51 -1.29
C GLY A 208 -2.65 1.09 -2.17
N PHE A 209 -1.64 1.97 -2.31
CA PHE A 209 -0.39 1.58 -2.95
C PHE A 209 0.49 0.84 -1.94
N SER A 210 0.46 -0.47 -2.02
CA SER A 210 1.12 -1.34 -1.03
C SER A 210 2.63 -1.08 -0.92
N GLU A 211 3.14 -1.01 0.32
CA GLU A 211 4.58 -0.94 0.57
C GLU A 211 5.37 -2.14 0.03
N VAL A 212 4.75 -3.32 -0.08
CA VAL A 212 5.35 -4.50 -0.72
C VAL A 212 5.65 -4.19 -2.19
N ILE A 213 4.70 -3.60 -2.90
CA ILE A 213 4.85 -3.21 -4.31
C ILE A 213 5.86 -2.06 -4.45
N ALA A 214 5.75 -1.02 -3.60
CA ALA A 214 6.66 0.11 -3.60
C ALA A 214 8.12 -0.32 -3.38
N LYS A 215 8.39 -1.06 -2.32
CA LYS A 215 9.75 -1.55 -1.99
C LYS A 215 10.30 -2.42 -3.11
N SER A 216 9.50 -3.34 -3.64
CA SER A 216 9.92 -4.25 -4.72
C SER A 216 10.30 -3.47 -6.00
N VAL A 217 9.45 -2.57 -6.47
CA VAL A 217 9.75 -1.80 -7.70
C VAL A 217 10.95 -0.88 -7.50
N LEU A 218 11.11 -0.25 -6.34
CA LEU A 218 12.26 0.61 -6.02
C LEU A 218 13.58 -0.18 -5.97
N LEU A 219 13.56 -1.44 -5.54
CA LEU A 219 14.71 -2.35 -5.59
C LEU A 219 15.03 -2.87 -7.00
N GLY A 220 14.29 -2.45 -8.03
CA GLY A 220 14.44 -2.92 -9.40
C GLY A 220 13.93 -4.34 -9.62
N GLN A 221 13.13 -4.86 -8.71
CA GLN A 221 12.46 -6.16 -8.80
C GLN A 221 11.19 -6.06 -9.66
N TYR A 222 10.52 -7.19 -9.90
CA TYR A 222 9.30 -7.27 -10.69
C TYR A 222 8.08 -7.53 -9.79
N PRO A 223 7.52 -6.49 -9.14
CA PRO A 223 6.37 -6.70 -8.27
C PRO A 223 5.17 -7.24 -9.04
N ILE A 224 4.38 -8.09 -8.37
CA ILE A 224 3.19 -8.73 -8.91
C ILE A 224 1.99 -8.31 -8.07
N SER A 225 0.94 -7.80 -8.71
CA SER A 225 -0.25 -7.30 -8.01
C SER A 225 -1.54 -7.75 -8.67
N LYS A 226 -2.56 -8.03 -7.85
CA LYS A 226 -3.93 -8.23 -8.31
C LYS A 226 -4.61 -6.89 -8.66
N ILE A 227 -4.28 -5.82 -7.94
CA ILE A 227 -4.70 -4.46 -8.30
C ILE A 227 -3.83 -3.97 -9.46
N LYS A 228 -4.48 -3.40 -10.47
CA LYS A 228 -3.81 -2.88 -11.66
C LYS A 228 -3.06 -1.59 -11.34
N TYR A 229 -1.75 -1.61 -11.59
CA TYR A 229 -0.86 -0.45 -11.53
C TYR A 229 -0.01 -0.36 -12.80
N ASP A 230 0.34 0.85 -13.22
CA ASP A 230 1.23 1.05 -14.35
C ASP A 230 2.64 0.51 -14.05
N LYS A 231 3.27 -0.13 -15.06
CA LYS A 231 4.62 -0.70 -14.94
C LYS A 231 4.81 -1.78 -13.87
N ILE A 232 3.71 -2.31 -13.31
CA ILE A 232 3.68 -3.45 -12.39
C ILE A 232 3.07 -4.64 -13.13
N TRP A 233 3.54 -5.84 -12.87
CA TRP A 233 2.93 -7.04 -13.41
C TRP A 233 1.61 -7.30 -12.70
N ASN A 234 0.54 -7.38 -13.50
CA ASN A 234 -0.82 -7.54 -12.98
C ASN A 234 -1.39 -8.88 -13.45
N TYR A 235 -2.22 -9.49 -12.62
CA TYR A 235 -2.92 -10.73 -12.91
C TYR A 235 -4.38 -10.64 -12.46
N THR A 236 -5.22 -11.49 -13.02
CA THR A 236 -6.65 -11.63 -12.66
C THR A 236 -7.01 -13.07 -12.28
N THR A 237 -6.27 -14.06 -12.80
CA THR A 237 -6.49 -15.48 -12.52
C THR A 237 -5.24 -16.13 -11.92
N ASP A 238 -5.42 -17.28 -11.27
CA ASP A 238 -4.31 -18.05 -10.71
C ASP A 238 -3.37 -18.55 -11.84
N GLU A 239 -3.88 -18.83 -13.03
CA GLU A 239 -3.10 -19.24 -14.20
C GLU A 239 -2.21 -18.11 -14.70
N GLU A 240 -2.73 -16.88 -14.82
CA GLU A 240 -1.92 -15.71 -15.18
C GLU A 240 -0.82 -15.43 -14.14
N LEU A 241 -1.12 -15.66 -12.84
CA LEU A 241 -0.12 -15.53 -11.78
C LEU A 241 1.02 -16.56 -11.93
N VAL A 242 0.69 -17.80 -12.23
CA VAL A 242 1.68 -18.86 -12.52
C VAL A 242 2.56 -18.46 -13.70
N ASP A 243 1.97 -17.99 -14.80
CA ASP A 243 2.70 -17.53 -16.00
C ASP A 243 3.66 -16.37 -15.68
N LEU A 244 3.26 -15.44 -14.82
CA LEU A 244 4.13 -14.35 -14.36
C LEU A 244 5.31 -14.84 -13.53
N ILE A 245 5.11 -15.85 -12.67
CA ILE A 245 6.19 -16.44 -11.87
C ILE A 245 7.15 -17.23 -12.78
N GLU A 246 6.65 -17.94 -13.80
CA GLU A 246 7.50 -18.57 -14.80
C GLU A 246 8.31 -17.54 -15.61
N LYS A 247 7.68 -16.45 -16.00
CA LYS A 247 8.36 -15.32 -16.65
C LYS A 247 9.44 -14.71 -15.76
N LEU A 248 9.21 -14.62 -14.44
CA LEU A 248 10.18 -14.11 -13.49
C LEU A 248 11.47 -14.95 -13.49
N LYS A 249 11.36 -16.27 -13.54
CA LYS A 249 12.48 -17.21 -13.69
C LYS A 249 13.35 -16.92 -14.92
N LEU A 250 12.74 -16.46 -16.02
CA LEU A 250 13.43 -16.15 -17.27
C LEU A 250 14.00 -14.73 -17.33
N THR A 251 13.61 -13.88 -16.40
CA THR A 251 13.99 -12.47 -16.39
C THR A 251 15.44 -12.29 -15.96
N LYS A 252 16.23 -11.56 -16.76
CA LYS A 252 17.67 -11.40 -16.54
C LYS A 252 18.06 -9.98 -16.11
N GLU A 253 17.29 -8.98 -16.45
CA GLU A 253 17.59 -7.57 -16.21
C GLU A 253 16.70 -6.99 -15.10
N PRO A 254 17.17 -5.98 -14.36
CA PRO A 254 16.34 -5.29 -13.37
C PRO A 254 15.22 -4.47 -14.02
N ASN A 255 14.12 -4.26 -13.29
CA ASN A 255 12.98 -3.45 -13.71
C ASN A 255 13.29 -1.94 -13.55
N ILE A 256 14.19 -1.42 -14.38
CA ILE A 256 14.60 -0.01 -14.35
C ILE A 256 13.42 0.89 -14.76
N GLU A 257 12.66 0.51 -15.78
CA GLU A 257 11.52 1.30 -16.26
C GLU A 257 10.46 1.51 -15.17
N GLY A 258 10.09 0.44 -14.46
CA GLY A 258 9.16 0.52 -13.35
C GLY A 258 9.71 1.40 -12.21
N ARG A 259 10.96 1.20 -11.82
CA ARG A 259 11.61 2.01 -10.80
C ARG A 259 11.58 3.51 -11.13
N GLU A 260 12.03 3.90 -12.32
CA GLU A 260 12.06 5.30 -12.74
C GLU A 260 10.67 5.92 -12.80
N HIS A 261 9.67 5.15 -13.23
CA HIS A 261 8.28 5.58 -13.22
C HIS A 261 7.83 5.93 -11.79
N TYR A 262 8.02 5.02 -10.83
CA TYR A 262 7.60 5.24 -9.45
C TYR A 262 8.41 6.29 -8.72
N GLN A 263 9.70 6.43 -8.97
CA GLN A 263 10.49 7.56 -8.44
C GLN A 263 9.94 8.92 -8.88
N LYS A 264 9.30 9.00 -10.05
CA LYS A 264 8.71 10.24 -10.57
C LYS A 264 7.34 10.57 -9.98
N ILE A 265 6.54 9.56 -9.60
CA ILE A 265 5.15 9.78 -9.21
C ILE A 265 4.87 9.60 -7.71
N LEU A 266 5.72 8.86 -6.97
CA LEU A 266 5.55 8.66 -5.54
C LEU A 266 5.57 9.99 -4.78
N ASN A 267 4.62 10.16 -3.85
CA ASN A 267 4.54 11.31 -2.96
C ASN A 267 4.42 12.68 -3.68
N LYS A 268 3.89 12.72 -4.91
CA LYS A 268 3.71 14.00 -5.65
C LYS A 268 2.47 14.76 -5.19
N PHE A 269 2.37 14.98 -3.90
CA PHE A 269 1.29 15.76 -3.30
C PHE A 269 1.66 17.24 -3.22
N PRO A 270 0.68 18.16 -3.43
CA PRO A 270 0.94 19.60 -3.40
C PRO A 270 1.27 20.13 -1.99
N PHE A 271 1.02 19.34 -0.96
CA PHE A 271 1.30 19.68 0.43
C PHE A 271 2.66 19.17 0.94
N ILE A 272 3.42 18.46 0.12
CA ILE A 272 4.79 18.03 0.42
C ILE A 272 5.76 19.10 -0.08
N LYS A 273 6.75 19.43 0.74
CA LYS A 273 7.80 20.43 0.44
C LYS A 273 8.95 19.82 -0.36
#